data_e1219086acb594c7ca46d65e0d308d71
#
_entry.id   e1219086acb594c7ca46d65e0d308d71
#
_cell.length_a   1.000
_cell.length_b   1.000
_cell.length_c   1.000
_cell.angle_alpha   90.00
_cell.angle_beta   90.00
_cell.angle_gamma   90.00
#
_symmetry.space_group_name_H-M   'P 1'
#
loop_
_entity.id
_entity.type
_entity.pdbx_description
1 polymer ?
#
loop_
_entity_poly.entity_id
_entity_poly.type
_entity_poly.pdbx_seq_one_letter_code
_entity_poly.pdbx_strand_id
1 'polypeptide(L)'
;MVDTKEYKMLFPHSEVAKLHCENDLGIVVMAHDQPPEDGDALLAMPATIMAHNLQEKHWRELFVNRITEVVWNKQAFKDLVAEPETKELVQALVMKQINAKKSTDFVAGKGNGLIMLLHGAPGTGKTFTAEGVAEFAEKPLLRVTCGDIGTDAEVVDQRLRATFQLGKMWDCGTSPRMDATTGVY
;
A
#
# COMPACT_ATOMS: atom_id res chain seq x y z
N MET A 1 2.37 5.67 -3.95
CA MET A 1 3.51 4.78 -3.70
C MET A 1 4.48 4.88 -4.86
N VAL A 2 5.72 5.20 -4.61
CA VAL A 2 6.76 5.32 -5.63
C VAL A 2 7.53 4.00 -5.67
N ASP A 3 7.53 3.33 -6.82
CA ASP A 3 8.23 2.06 -6.99
C ASP A 3 8.50 1.80 -8.48
N THR A 4 9.66 2.23 -8.92
CA THR A 4 10.07 2.06 -10.33
C THR A 4 10.43 0.63 -10.67
N LYS A 5 10.90 -0.15 -9.71
CA LYS A 5 11.27 -1.55 -9.92
C LYS A 5 10.02 -2.38 -10.23
N GLU A 6 8.97 -2.19 -9.43
CA GLU A 6 7.70 -2.87 -9.63
C GLU A 6 7.01 -2.42 -10.93
N TYR A 7 7.07 -1.12 -11.25
CA TYR A 7 6.57 -0.64 -12.53
C TYR A 7 7.24 -1.36 -13.71
N LYS A 8 8.58 -1.48 -13.69
CA LYS A 8 9.33 -2.18 -14.75
C LYS A 8 8.97 -3.66 -14.82
N MET A 9 8.72 -4.32 -13.69
CA MET A 9 8.29 -5.74 -13.65
C MET A 9 6.89 -5.93 -14.23
N LEU A 10 5.95 -5.04 -13.91
CA LEU A 10 4.56 -5.12 -14.38
C LEU A 10 4.41 -4.71 -15.85
N PHE A 11 5.24 -3.78 -16.31
CA PHE A 11 5.17 -3.21 -17.67
C PHE A 11 6.51 -3.27 -18.40
N PRO A 12 7.07 -4.48 -18.65
CA PRO A 12 8.41 -4.64 -19.22
C PRO A 12 8.56 -4.07 -20.64
N HIS A 13 7.45 -3.89 -21.36
CA HIS A 13 7.44 -3.36 -22.73
C HIS A 13 7.16 -1.85 -22.79
N SER A 14 6.94 -1.17 -21.64
CA SER A 14 6.73 0.28 -21.63
C SER A 14 8.02 1.00 -22.04
N GLU A 15 7.89 2.20 -22.63
CA GLU A 15 9.06 3.03 -22.95
C GLU A 15 9.87 3.38 -21.70
N VAL A 16 9.19 3.64 -20.59
CA VAL A 16 9.83 3.91 -19.28
C VAL A 16 10.65 2.72 -18.77
N ALA A 17 10.17 1.49 -19.00
CA ALA A 17 10.94 0.29 -18.62
C ALA A 17 12.18 0.06 -19.52
N LYS A 18 12.11 0.53 -20.77
CA LYS A 18 13.20 0.45 -21.75
C LYS A 18 14.26 1.54 -21.56
N LEU A 19 13.94 2.61 -20.84
CA LEU A 19 14.92 3.60 -20.41
C LEU A 19 15.90 2.92 -19.44
N HIS A 20 16.86 2.21 -20.01
CA HIS A 20 18.05 1.79 -19.29
C HIS A 20 18.87 3.06 -19.11
N CYS A 21 18.91 3.58 -17.91
CA CYS A 21 19.94 4.56 -17.56
C CYS A 21 21.27 3.78 -17.59
N GLU A 22 22.06 3.96 -18.64
CA GLU A 22 23.45 3.47 -18.69
C GLU A 22 24.27 3.97 -17.49
N ASN A 23 23.76 4.97 -16.78
CA ASN A 23 24.29 5.57 -15.56
C ASN A 23 23.53 5.15 -14.31
N ASP A 24 23.08 3.91 -14.22
CA ASP A 24 22.47 3.41 -12.97
C ASP A 24 23.52 3.47 -11.86
N LEU A 25 23.24 4.24 -10.80
CA LEU A 25 24.17 4.53 -9.69
C LEU A 25 24.60 3.30 -8.88
N GLY A 26 24.30 2.11 -9.34
CA GLY A 26 24.62 0.85 -8.68
C GLY A 26 23.94 0.66 -7.32
N ILE A 27 23.74 -0.58 -6.94
CA ILE A 27 22.98 -0.97 -5.72
C ILE A 27 23.58 -0.36 -4.45
N VAL A 28 24.91 -0.20 -4.39
CA VAL A 28 25.62 0.32 -3.20
C VAL A 28 25.30 1.80 -2.99
N VAL A 29 25.33 2.61 -4.04
CA VAL A 29 25.01 4.05 -3.95
C VAL A 29 23.53 4.27 -3.66
N MET A 30 22.65 3.44 -4.25
CA MET A 30 21.21 3.50 -4.03
C MET A 30 20.80 3.05 -2.62
N ALA A 31 21.67 2.36 -1.88
CA ALA A 31 21.41 1.95 -0.50
C ALA A 31 21.77 3.04 0.54
N HIS A 32 22.40 4.13 0.14
CA HIS A 32 22.69 5.24 1.03
C HIS A 32 21.51 6.19 1.17
N ASP A 33 21.22 6.64 2.40
CA ASP A 33 20.18 7.63 2.71
C ASP A 33 20.53 9.04 2.22
N GLN A 34 21.79 9.27 1.87
CA GLN A 34 22.28 10.57 1.38
C GLN A 34 22.54 10.52 -0.13
N PRO A 35 22.28 11.64 -0.83
CA PRO A 35 22.57 11.72 -2.25
C PRO A 35 24.07 11.54 -2.50
N PRO A 36 24.46 11.01 -3.68
CA PRO A 36 25.87 10.91 -4.04
C PRO A 36 26.53 12.30 -4.04
N GLU A 37 27.79 12.38 -3.59
CA GLU A 37 28.56 13.61 -3.57
C GLU A 37 28.92 14.11 -4.99
N ASP A 38 28.79 13.23 -5.98
CA ASP A 38 29.03 13.56 -7.38
C ASP A 38 27.90 14.41 -7.95
N GLY A 39 28.16 15.69 -8.17
CA GLY A 39 27.19 16.63 -8.73
C GLY A 39 26.70 16.27 -10.13
N ASP A 40 27.53 15.62 -10.94
CA ASP A 40 27.16 15.21 -12.30
C ASP A 40 26.13 14.08 -12.28
N ALA A 41 26.23 13.15 -11.31
CA ALA A 41 25.25 12.11 -11.10
C ALA A 41 23.88 12.66 -10.69
N LEU A 42 23.83 13.72 -9.90
CA LEU A 42 22.59 14.42 -9.52
C LEU A 42 21.91 15.09 -10.72
N LEU A 43 22.70 15.67 -11.62
CA LEU A 43 22.17 16.29 -12.86
C LEU A 43 21.63 15.27 -13.86
N ALA A 44 22.14 14.05 -13.81
CA ALA A 44 21.69 12.95 -14.67
C ALA A 44 20.39 12.28 -14.16
N MET A 45 19.94 12.57 -12.92
CA MET A 45 18.72 11.98 -12.38
C MET A 45 17.46 12.46 -13.11
N PRO A 46 16.50 11.59 -13.40
CA PRO A 46 15.26 11.98 -14.05
C PRO A 46 14.45 12.90 -13.13
N ALA A 47 13.87 13.96 -13.72
CA ALA A 47 13.00 14.89 -12.99
C ALA A 47 11.66 14.26 -12.58
N THR A 48 11.29 13.14 -13.19
CA THR A 48 10.03 12.45 -12.98
C THR A 48 10.24 10.97 -12.66
N ILE A 49 9.31 10.38 -11.93
CA ILE A 49 9.34 8.98 -11.52
C ILE A 49 7.94 8.38 -11.60
N MET A 50 7.85 7.11 -11.96
CA MET A 50 6.57 6.40 -11.97
C MET A 50 6.12 6.06 -10.56
N ALA A 51 4.88 6.40 -10.24
CA ALA A 51 4.27 6.13 -8.94
C ALA A 51 2.84 5.63 -9.10
N HIS A 52 2.44 4.71 -8.24
CA HIS A 52 1.09 4.17 -8.20
C HIS A 52 0.21 5.00 -7.26
N ASN A 53 -0.87 5.57 -7.79
CA ASN A 53 -1.89 6.23 -6.99
C ASN A 53 -2.81 5.17 -6.37
N LEU A 54 -2.79 5.02 -5.06
CA LEU A 54 -3.58 4.02 -4.33
C LEU A 54 -5.10 4.29 -4.37
N GLN A 55 -5.52 5.53 -4.59
CA GLN A 55 -6.94 5.89 -4.69
C GLN A 55 -7.49 5.60 -6.07
N GLU A 56 -6.77 6.05 -7.11
CA GLU A 56 -7.18 5.89 -8.51
C GLU A 56 -6.74 4.56 -9.13
N LYS A 57 -5.82 3.85 -8.46
CA LYS A 57 -5.27 2.55 -8.87
C LYS A 57 -4.60 2.56 -10.24
N HIS A 58 -4.00 3.70 -10.57
CA HIS A 58 -3.27 3.91 -11.81
C HIS A 58 -1.84 4.35 -11.55
N TRP A 59 -0.94 3.93 -12.43
CA TRP A 59 0.41 4.44 -12.47
C TRP A 59 0.42 5.80 -13.11
N ARG A 60 1.09 6.76 -12.48
CA ARG A 60 1.28 8.12 -12.98
C ARG A 60 2.72 8.55 -12.84
N GLU A 61 3.14 9.39 -13.75
CA GLU A 61 4.41 10.08 -13.67
C GLU A 61 4.31 11.25 -12.68
N LEU A 62 5.20 11.29 -11.70
CA LEU A 62 5.25 12.34 -10.70
C LEU A 62 6.58 13.07 -10.77
N PHE A 63 6.55 14.38 -10.52
CA PHE A 63 7.75 15.18 -10.36
C PHE A 63 8.42 14.89 -9.02
N VAL A 64 9.71 14.52 -9.05
CA VAL A 64 10.48 14.15 -7.85
C VAL A 64 10.50 15.29 -6.82
N ASN A 65 10.60 16.54 -7.26
CA ASN A 65 10.63 17.72 -6.38
C ASN A 65 9.31 17.99 -5.63
N ARG A 66 8.23 17.26 -5.97
CA ARG A 66 6.92 17.34 -5.29
C ARG A 66 6.65 16.16 -4.37
N ILE A 67 7.58 15.22 -4.29
CA ILE A 67 7.46 14.07 -3.40
C ILE A 67 7.87 14.52 -2.01
N THR A 68 7.01 14.28 -1.03
CA THR A 68 7.24 14.58 0.37
C THR A 68 7.05 13.33 1.21
N GLU A 69 7.65 13.29 2.37
CA GLU A 69 7.42 12.21 3.32
C GLU A 69 5.97 12.18 3.80
N VAL A 70 5.48 10.99 4.11
CA VAL A 70 4.12 10.79 4.59
C VAL A 70 4.04 11.21 6.06
N VAL A 71 3.09 12.09 6.36
CA VAL A 71 2.75 12.46 7.74
C VAL A 71 1.55 11.64 8.20
N TRP A 72 1.78 10.70 9.11
CA TRP A 72 0.74 9.81 9.63
C TRP A 72 -0.11 10.50 10.70
N ASN A 73 -1.44 10.42 10.55
CA ASN A 73 -2.38 10.98 11.50
C ASN A 73 -2.82 9.95 12.56
N LYS A 74 -1.97 9.72 13.56
CA LYS A 74 -2.28 8.80 14.68
C LYS A 74 -3.50 9.24 15.51
N GLN A 75 -3.90 10.49 15.41
CA GLN A 75 -5.08 11.00 16.12
C GLN A 75 -6.38 10.42 15.53
N ALA A 76 -6.41 10.11 14.22
CA ALA A 76 -7.59 9.52 13.58
C ALA A 76 -8.09 8.24 14.29
N PHE A 77 -7.18 7.39 14.76
CA PHE A 77 -7.56 6.20 15.53
C PHE A 77 -8.08 6.55 16.94
N LYS A 78 -7.55 7.58 17.57
CA LYS A 78 -8.01 8.01 18.90
C LYS A 78 -9.40 8.64 18.83
N ASP A 79 -9.70 9.34 17.75
CA ASP A 79 -10.98 10.01 17.52
C ASP A 79 -12.09 9.04 17.06
N LEU A 80 -11.73 7.78 16.83
CA LEU A 80 -12.70 6.73 16.48
C LEU A 80 -13.74 6.57 17.60
N VAL A 81 -15.01 6.71 17.24
CA VAL A 81 -16.13 6.47 18.15
C VAL A 81 -16.44 4.98 18.17
N ALA A 82 -15.93 4.27 19.16
CA ALA A 82 -16.17 2.85 19.40
C ALA A 82 -16.13 2.58 20.92
N GLU A 83 -16.68 1.44 21.32
CA GLU A 83 -16.58 0.99 22.71
C GLU A 83 -15.11 0.86 23.12
N PRO A 84 -14.73 1.32 24.33
CA PRO A 84 -13.34 1.31 24.78
C PRO A 84 -12.68 -0.06 24.67
N GLU A 85 -13.39 -1.13 25.06
CA GLU A 85 -12.90 -2.50 25.01
C GLU A 85 -12.61 -2.95 23.56
N THR A 86 -13.51 -2.62 22.63
CA THR A 86 -13.31 -2.92 21.19
C THR A 86 -12.11 -2.18 20.63
N LYS A 87 -11.93 -0.93 21.05
CA LYS A 87 -10.81 -0.10 20.61
C LYS A 87 -9.47 -0.63 21.12
N GLU A 88 -9.41 -1.01 22.39
CA GLU A 88 -8.22 -1.64 22.99
C GLU A 88 -7.90 -2.97 22.33
N LEU A 89 -8.92 -3.80 22.05
CA LEU A 89 -8.74 -5.06 21.35
C LEU A 89 -8.13 -4.87 19.96
N VAL A 90 -8.68 -3.95 19.16
CA VAL A 90 -8.18 -3.64 17.82
C VAL A 90 -6.74 -3.14 17.90
N GLN A 91 -6.46 -2.22 18.84
CA GLN A 91 -5.11 -1.72 19.06
C GLN A 91 -4.12 -2.83 19.41
N ALA A 92 -4.48 -3.72 20.34
CA ALA A 92 -3.64 -4.83 20.75
C ALA A 92 -3.37 -5.81 19.60
N LEU A 93 -4.37 -6.12 18.78
CA LEU A 93 -4.23 -6.99 17.60
C LEU A 93 -3.29 -6.37 16.56
N VAL A 94 -3.44 -5.07 16.27
CA VAL A 94 -2.58 -4.35 15.32
C VAL A 94 -1.14 -4.29 15.84
N MET A 95 -0.94 -3.96 17.11
CA MET A 95 0.40 -3.92 17.72
C MET A 95 1.07 -5.29 17.72
N LYS A 96 0.31 -6.35 18.01
CA LYS A 96 0.80 -7.73 17.91
C LYS A 96 1.25 -8.05 16.49
N GLN A 97 0.49 -7.64 15.47
CA GLN A 97 0.82 -7.86 14.07
C GLN A 97 2.09 -7.11 13.65
N ILE A 98 2.24 -5.85 14.08
CA ILE A 98 3.44 -5.06 13.80
C ILE A 98 4.67 -5.69 14.44
N ASN A 99 4.54 -6.16 15.70
CA ASN A 99 5.62 -6.77 16.43
C ASN A 99 5.97 -8.19 15.94
N ALA A 100 4.99 -8.97 15.47
CA ALA A 100 5.21 -10.30 14.88
C ALA A 100 6.10 -10.27 13.64
N LYS A 101 6.05 -9.20 12.84
CA LYS A 101 6.96 -9.00 11.70
C LYS A 101 8.43 -8.81 12.10
N LYS A 102 8.68 -8.39 13.34
CA LYS A 102 10.04 -8.23 13.90
C LYS A 102 10.55 -9.50 14.55
N SER A 103 9.69 -10.49 14.78
CA SER A 103 10.05 -11.78 15.38
C SER A 103 10.33 -12.82 14.30
N THR A 104 11.46 -13.47 14.37
CA THR A 104 11.84 -14.59 13.51
C THR A 104 10.96 -15.80 13.88
N ASP A 105 9.85 -15.98 13.18
CA ASP A 105 9.00 -17.15 13.35
C ASP A 105 9.70 -18.38 12.75
N PHE A 106 9.70 -19.50 13.50
CA PHE A 106 10.34 -20.76 13.11
C PHE A 106 9.79 -21.38 11.83
N VAL A 107 8.62 -20.92 11.35
CA VAL A 107 8.01 -21.37 10.09
C VAL A 107 7.86 -20.19 9.16
N ALA A 108 8.81 -20.00 8.28
CA ALA A 108 8.76 -18.99 7.24
C ALA A 108 7.53 -19.20 6.34
N GLY A 109 6.67 -18.19 6.25
CA GLY A 109 5.56 -18.15 5.29
C GLY A 109 4.19 -18.61 5.79
N LYS A 110 4.03 -19.00 7.05
CA LYS A 110 2.72 -19.36 7.59
C LYS A 110 2.00 -18.09 8.09
N GLY A 111 1.08 -17.56 7.22
CA GLY A 111 -0.13 -16.81 7.56
C GLY A 111 -0.09 -15.79 8.70
N ASN A 112 0.89 -14.89 8.73
CA ASN A 112 0.93 -13.81 9.72
C ASN A 112 0.06 -12.60 9.33
N GLY A 113 -1.02 -12.81 8.56
CA GLY A 113 -1.97 -11.75 8.21
C GLY A 113 -3.02 -11.57 9.31
N LEU A 114 -3.28 -10.33 9.70
CA LEU A 114 -4.44 -9.98 10.52
C LEU A 114 -5.62 -9.71 9.60
N ILE A 115 -6.68 -10.50 9.74
CA ILE A 115 -7.95 -10.31 9.02
C ILE A 115 -8.98 -9.84 10.03
N MET A 116 -9.55 -8.66 9.80
CA MET A 116 -10.63 -8.10 10.62
C MET A 116 -11.88 -7.90 9.76
N LEU A 117 -13.01 -8.43 10.23
CA LEU A 117 -14.30 -8.22 9.61
C LEU A 117 -15.05 -7.09 10.34
N LEU A 118 -15.26 -5.98 9.65
CA LEU A 118 -16.03 -4.85 10.15
C LEU A 118 -17.48 -4.98 9.65
N HIS A 119 -18.40 -5.31 10.53
CA HIS A 119 -19.83 -5.46 10.25
C HIS A 119 -20.64 -4.30 10.81
N GLY A 120 -21.73 -3.92 10.16
CA GLY A 120 -22.66 -2.86 10.62
C GLY A 120 -23.41 -2.20 9.48
N ALA A 121 -24.43 -1.42 9.79
CA ALA A 121 -25.24 -0.67 8.83
C ALA A 121 -24.38 0.36 8.03
N PRO A 122 -24.86 0.86 6.89
CA PRO A 122 -24.24 2.01 6.24
C PRO A 122 -24.11 3.19 7.19
N GLY A 123 -22.99 3.92 7.11
CA GLY A 123 -22.75 5.08 7.98
C GLY A 123 -22.19 4.77 9.36
N THR A 124 -22.00 3.51 9.77
CA THR A 124 -21.44 3.15 11.10
C THR A 124 -19.93 3.34 11.24
N GLY A 125 -19.26 4.00 10.30
CA GLY A 125 -17.85 4.33 10.42
C GLY A 125 -16.86 3.22 10.04
N LYS A 126 -17.30 2.12 9.40
CA LYS A 126 -16.43 1.00 9.00
C LYS A 126 -15.19 1.45 8.20
N THR A 127 -15.42 2.31 7.21
CA THR A 127 -14.33 2.84 6.37
C THR A 127 -13.40 3.71 7.20
N PHE A 128 -13.93 4.58 8.04
CA PHE A 128 -13.13 5.42 8.94
C PHE A 128 -12.32 4.58 9.93
N THR A 129 -12.88 3.49 10.43
CA THR A 129 -12.14 2.53 11.28
C THR A 129 -10.95 1.93 10.54
N ALA A 130 -11.16 1.47 9.29
CA ALA A 130 -10.07 0.91 8.49
C ALA A 130 -8.97 1.95 8.20
N GLU A 131 -9.36 3.19 7.91
CA GLU A 131 -8.43 4.31 7.70
C GLU A 131 -7.66 4.63 8.99
N GLY A 132 -8.36 4.76 10.12
CA GLY A 132 -7.73 5.04 11.41
C GLY A 132 -6.76 3.93 11.85
N VAL A 133 -7.08 2.67 11.57
CA VAL A 133 -6.17 1.54 11.82
C VAL A 133 -4.93 1.62 10.92
N ALA A 134 -5.08 1.97 9.65
CA ALA A 134 -3.96 2.12 8.72
C ALA A 134 -3.02 3.26 9.15
N GLU A 135 -3.57 4.42 9.52
CA GLU A 135 -2.83 5.57 10.05
C GLU A 135 -2.09 5.22 11.35
N PHE A 136 -2.76 4.49 12.26
CA PHE A 136 -2.15 4.02 13.51
C PHE A 136 -1.00 3.04 13.27
N ALA A 137 -1.16 2.15 12.28
CA ALA A 137 -0.16 1.17 11.90
C ALA A 137 0.98 1.75 11.03
N GLU A 138 0.88 3.01 10.62
CA GLU A 138 1.79 3.67 9.66
C GLU A 138 1.93 2.88 8.35
N LYS A 139 0.79 2.40 7.84
CA LYS A 139 0.75 1.59 6.61
C LYS A 139 -0.19 2.18 5.59
N PRO A 140 0.21 2.19 4.30
CA PRO A 140 -0.69 2.61 3.25
C PRO A 140 -1.92 1.71 3.20
N LEU A 141 -3.08 2.29 2.93
CA LEU A 141 -4.35 1.56 2.80
C LEU A 141 -4.71 1.37 1.34
N LEU A 142 -4.74 0.11 0.90
CA LEU A 142 -5.20 -0.26 -0.45
C LEU A 142 -6.69 -0.61 -0.40
N ARG A 143 -7.52 0.26 -0.97
CA ARG A 143 -8.97 0.03 -1.06
C ARG A 143 -9.31 -0.78 -2.29
N VAL A 144 -10.10 -1.82 -2.11
CA VAL A 144 -10.59 -2.68 -3.19
C VAL A 144 -12.11 -2.63 -3.22
N THR A 145 -12.69 -2.28 -4.35
CA THR A 145 -14.15 -2.24 -4.54
C THR A 145 -14.61 -3.38 -5.45
N CYS A 146 -15.90 -3.72 -5.40
CA CYS A 146 -16.45 -4.71 -6.32
C CYS A 146 -16.29 -4.31 -7.79
N GLY A 147 -16.33 -2.99 -8.09
CA GLY A 147 -16.08 -2.46 -9.43
C GLY A 147 -14.66 -2.72 -9.93
N ASP A 148 -13.67 -2.74 -9.03
CA ASP A 148 -12.27 -3.04 -9.39
C ASP A 148 -12.06 -4.50 -9.74
N ILE A 149 -12.81 -5.37 -9.06
CA ILE A 149 -12.68 -6.82 -9.19
C ILE A 149 -13.42 -7.31 -10.44
N GLY A 150 -14.61 -6.76 -10.73
CA GLY A 150 -15.49 -7.21 -11.82
C GLY A 150 -16.39 -8.38 -11.41
N THR A 151 -17.08 -8.98 -12.39
CA THR A 151 -18.09 -10.05 -12.17
C THR A 151 -17.68 -11.39 -12.77
N ASP A 152 -16.71 -11.42 -13.68
CA ASP A 152 -16.21 -12.63 -14.30
C ASP A 152 -15.25 -13.36 -13.35
N ALA A 153 -15.53 -14.63 -13.05
CA ALA A 153 -14.78 -15.39 -12.04
C ALA A 153 -13.29 -15.52 -12.32
N GLU A 154 -12.89 -15.69 -13.59
CA GLU A 154 -11.48 -15.81 -13.96
C GLU A 154 -10.75 -14.49 -13.83
N VAL A 155 -11.41 -13.40 -14.25
CA VAL A 155 -10.88 -12.03 -14.14
C VAL A 155 -10.79 -11.60 -12.67
N VAL A 156 -11.77 -11.99 -11.85
CA VAL A 156 -11.80 -11.75 -10.40
C VAL A 156 -10.56 -12.33 -9.72
N ASP A 157 -10.26 -13.62 -9.98
CA ASP A 157 -9.09 -14.27 -9.35
C ASP A 157 -7.78 -13.60 -9.75
N GLN A 158 -7.61 -13.29 -11.04
CA GLN A 158 -6.40 -12.61 -11.53
C GLN A 158 -6.22 -11.22 -10.89
N ARG A 159 -7.30 -10.41 -10.84
CA ARG A 159 -7.25 -9.06 -10.26
C ARG A 159 -7.01 -9.09 -8.76
N LEU A 160 -7.62 -10.02 -8.04
CA LEU A 160 -7.38 -10.19 -6.61
C LEU A 160 -5.93 -10.59 -6.33
N ARG A 161 -5.39 -11.55 -7.08
CA ARG A 161 -3.98 -11.95 -6.95
C ARG A 161 -3.04 -10.79 -7.18
N ALA A 162 -3.24 -10.02 -8.27
CA ALA A 162 -2.43 -8.84 -8.56
C ALA A 162 -2.53 -7.79 -7.44
N THR A 163 -3.74 -7.52 -6.94
CA THR A 163 -3.97 -6.57 -5.86
C THR A 163 -3.31 -6.99 -4.55
N PHE A 164 -3.44 -8.26 -4.17
CA PHE A 164 -2.80 -8.78 -2.96
C PHE A 164 -1.27 -8.83 -3.10
N GLN A 165 -0.76 -9.09 -4.29
CA GLN A 165 0.67 -9.04 -4.56
C GLN A 165 1.22 -7.62 -4.35
N LEU A 166 0.57 -6.60 -4.91
CA LEU A 166 0.92 -5.20 -4.66
C LEU A 166 0.83 -4.85 -3.17
N GLY A 167 -0.26 -5.25 -2.51
CA GLY A 167 -0.43 -5.04 -1.07
C GLY A 167 0.67 -5.67 -0.21
N LYS A 168 1.13 -6.85 -0.59
CA LYS A 168 2.24 -7.55 0.08
C LYS A 168 3.58 -6.84 -0.15
N MET A 169 3.87 -6.41 -1.37
CA MET A 169 5.13 -5.74 -1.72
C MET A 169 5.27 -4.39 -1.02
N TRP A 170 4.19 -3.63 -0.96
CA TRP A 170 4.20 -2.31 -0.33
C TRP A 170 3.79 -2.33 1.16
N ASP A 171 3.65 -3.51 1.73
CA ASP A 171 3.20 -3.70 3.12
C ASP A 171 1.91 -2.93 3.46
N CYS A 172 0.98 -2.89 2.51
CA CYS A 172 -0.28 -2.18 2.65
C CYS A 172 -1.27 -2.93 3.56
N GLY A 173 -2.07 -2.18 4.31
CA GLY A 173 -3.37 -2.65 4.77
C GLY A 173 -4.31 -2.78 3.57
N THR A 174 -5.02 -3.89 3.43
CA THR A 174 -6.00 -4.08 2.36
C THR A 174 -7.41 -4.04 2.95
N SER A 175 -8.25 -3.14 2.46
CA SER A 175 -9.66 -3.04 2.87
C SER A 175 -10.57 -3.28 1.66
N PRO A 176 -11.29 -4.42 1.60
CA PRO A 176 -12.35 -4.59 0.63
C PRO A 176 -13.54 -3.71 1.01
N ARG A 177 -13.97 -2.86 0.08
CA ARG A 177 -15.18 -2.07 0.21
C ARG A 177 -16.30 -2.73 -0.59
N MET A 178 -17.26 -3.30 0.09
CA MET A 178 -18.53 -3.69 -0.51
C MET A 178 -19.47 -2.49 -0.47
N ASP A 179 -19.63 -1.82 -1.59
CA ASP A 179 -20.68 -0.81 -1.72
C ASP A 179 -22.03 -1.52 -1.68
N ALA A 180 -22.89 -1.11 -0.75
CA ALA A 180 -24.18 -1.73 -0.43
C ALA A 180 -25.24 -1.58 -1.54
N THR A 181 -24.83 -1.30 -2.78
CA THR A 181 -25.72 -1.10 -3.92
C THR A 181 -25.92 -2.32 -4.82
N THR A 182 -25.29 -3.43 -4.52
CA THR A 182 -25.60 -4.67 -5.23
C THR A 182 -26.68 -5.42 -4.46
N GLY A 183 -27.93 -5.06 -4.74
CA GLY A 183 -29.07 -5.87 -4.36
C GLY A 183 -28.88 -7.28 -4.91
N VAL A 184 -28.73 -8.23 -4.01
CA VAL A 184 -28.87 -9.66 -4.34
C VAL A 184 -30.37 -9.87 -4.60
N TYR A 185 -30.71 -10.13 -5.85
CA TYR A 185 -31.96 -10.83 -6.18
C TYR A 185 -31.67 -12.32 -6.16
#